data_8e580b5c3839476f36e4cc5bc6dedf87
#
_entry.id   8e580b5c3839476f36e4cc5bc6dedf87
#
_cell.length_a   1.000
_cell.length_b   1.000
_cell.length_c   1.000
_cell.angle_alpha   90.00
_cell.angle_beta   90.00
_cell.angle_gamma   90.00
#
_symmetry.space_group_name_H-M   'P 1'
#
loop_
_entity.id
_entity.type
_entity.pdbx_description
1 polymer ?
#
loop_
_entity_poly.entity_id
_entity_poly.type
_entity_poly.pdbx_seq_one_letter_code
_entity_poly.pdbx_strand_id
1 'polypeptide(L)'
;YNPAGAIDYVMPGSFAVTEKNSNGDILGVIFIDRQIKGDDYYTRLEYQHFTSSISDDGEGVGRTYTIENKAFRSKGSDSLGRSIALADVPEWKNIPESVTISNVEKPLFGYFKMPYNNTIDYTSPEGVAVFANCIEELRNLDVAWSRKDDEVDDSQHITFIDESALMKRDKNTGDKERLELPRFVKGLRMGVEASNTVNEHVPTLLTEQRVADINSILSMISTKAGFSQGQFVLDRKTGITTATEIESDDSETVETITDMRN
;
A
#
# COMPACT_ATOMS: atom_id res chain seq x y z
N TYR A 1 1.93 -24.41 13.29
CA TYR A 1 3.07 -25.06 13.97
C TYR A 1 4.13 -25.37 12.91
N ASN A 2 5.25 -24.67 12.96
CA ASN A 2 6.41 -24.98 12.13
C ASN A 2 7.38 -25.84 12.96
N PRO A 3 7.59 -27.11 12.62
CA PRO A 3 8.45 -28.02 13.41
C PRO A 3 9.93 -27.59 13.45
N ALA A 4 10.35 -26.67 12.59
CA ALA A 4 11.71 -26.13 12.56
C ALA A 4 11.91 -24.91 13.50
N GLY A 5 10.87 -24.49 14.26
CA GLY A 5 10.94 -23.32 15.13
C GLY A 5 11.04 -21.98 14.38
N ALA A 6 10.72 -21.95 13.09
CA ALA A 6 10.69 -20.71 12.31
C ALA A 6 9.47 -19.86 12.70
N ILE A 7 9.63 -18.54 12.65
CA ILE A 7 8.56 -17.58 12.88
C ILE A 7 7.87 -17.34 11.54
N ASP A 8 6.55 -17.55 11.52
CA ASP A 8 5.71 -17.22 10.37
C ASP A 8 5.05 -15.86 10.60
N TYR A 9 5.12 -15.01 9.58
CA TYR A 9 4.48 -13.70 9.59
C TYR A 9 3.11 -13.77 8.91
N VAL A 10 2.07 -13.43 9.67
CA VAL A 10 0.69 -13.41 9.17
C VAL A 10 0.30 -11.97 8.85
N MET A 11 -0.09 -11.74 7.61
CA MET A 11 -0.46 -10.41 7.12
C MET A 11 -1.85 -9.99 7.61
N PRO A 12 -2.12 -8.68 7.74
CA PRO A 12 -3.47 -8.17 7.96
C PRO A 12 -4.46 -8.73 6.93
N GLY A 13 -5.65 -9.13 7.40
CA GLY A 13 -6.65 -9.80 6.57
C GLY A 13 -6.54 -11.32 6.50
N SER A 14 -5.44 -11.91 7.01
CA SER A 14 -5.28 -13.36 7.14
C SER A 14 -5.40 -13.84 8.59
N PHE A 15 -5.90 -13.00 9.49
CA PHE A 15 -6.25 -13.38 10.85
C PHE A 15 -7.46 -12.59 11.36
N ALA A 16 -8.14 -13.12 12.37
CA ALA A 16 -9.22 -12.45 13.08
C ALA A 16 -9.06 -12.66 14.58
N VAL A 17 -9.13 -11.58 15.35
CA VAL A 17 -9.12 -11.64 16.81
C VAL A 17 -10.51 -12.03 17.29
N THR A 18 -10.60 -13.07 18.10
CA THR A 18 -11.87 -13.61 18.61
C THR A 18 -12.15 -13.26 20.06
N GLU A 19 -11.09 -13.22 20.87
CA GLU A 19 -11.21 -13.00 22.31
C GLU A 19 -10.12 -12.05 22.82
N LYS A 20 -10.52 -11.12 23.70
CA LYS A 20 -9.63 -10.22 24.43
C LYS A 20 -10.01 -10.22 25.92
N ASN A 21 -9.00 -10.04 26.77
CA ASN A 21 -9.26 -9.78 28.19
C ASN A 21 -9.58 -8.28 28.43
N SER A 22 -9.91 -7.94 29.69
CA SER A 22 -10.18 -6.55 30.09
C SER A 22 -8.98 -5.61 29.95
N ASN A 23 -7.78 -6.14 29.87
CA ASN A 23 -6.54 -5.35 29.68
C ASN A 23 -6.21 -5.14 28.18
N GLY A 24 -6.99 -5.74 27.28
CA GLY A 24 -6.77 -5.67 25.84
C GLY A 24 -5.83 -6.75 25.28
N ASP A 25 -5.32 -7.69 26.13
CA ASP A 25 -4.51 -8.79 25.65
C ASP A 25 -5.36 -9.77 24.84
N ILE A 26 -4.83 -10.25 23.73
CA ILE A 26 -5.51 -11.18 22.84
C ILE A 26 -5.42 -12.59 23.45
N LEU A 27 -6.57 -13.19 23.72
CA LEU A 27 -6.69 -14.55 24.25
C LEU A 27 -7.06 -15.57 23.18
N GLY A 28 -7.70 -15.13 22.10
CA GLY A 28 -8.11 -15.98 21.00
C GLY A 28 -7.91 -15.32 19.64
N VAL A 29 -7.43 -16.09 18.67
CA VAL A 29 -7.20 -15.66 17.29
C VAL A 29 -7.49 -16.79 16.32
N ILE A 30 -8.06 -16.46 15.17
CA ILE A 30 -8.19 -17.37 14.03
C ILE A 30 -7.21 -16.91 12.95
N PHE A 31 -6.30 -17.80 12.56
CA PHE A 31 -5.46 -17.63 11.38
C PHE A 31 -6.11 -18.26 10.16
N ILE A 32 -6.00 -17.60 9.02
CA ILE A 32 -6.67 -17.97 7.77
C ILE A 32 -5.59 -18.29 6.73
N ASP A 33 -5.47 -19.57 6.39
CA ASP A 33 -4.59 -20.05 5.32
C ASP A 33 -5.44 -20.39 4.09
N ARG A 34 -5.17 -19.72 2.94
CA ARG A 34 -5.92 -19.90 1.70
C ARG A 34 -5.01 -20.41 0.60
N GLN A 35 -5.50 -21.42 -0.11
CA GLN A 35 -4.84 -22.00 -1.27
C GLN A 35 -5.82 -22.09 -2.43
N ILE A 36 -5.31 -21.88 -3.64
CA ILE A 36 -6.08 -22.02 -4.89
C ILE A 36 -5.50 -23.19 -5.66
N LYS A 37 -6.36 -24.15 -6.01
CA LYS A 37 -5.98 -25.31 -6.83
C LYS A 37 -7.00 -25.52 -7.94
N GLY A 38 -6.59 -25.17 -9.16
CA GLY A 38 -7.52 -25.10 -10.31
C GLY A 38 -8.59 -24.05 -10.07
N ASP A 39 -9.87 -24.46 -10.13
CA ASP A 39 -11.04 -23.58 -9.92
C ASP A 39 -11.57 -23.62 -8.48
N ASP A 40 -10.85 -24.30 -7.58
CA ASP A 40 -11.28 -24.47 -6.19
C ASP A 40 -10.43 -23.64 -5.24
N TYR A 41 -11.11 -23.05 -4.26
CA TYR A 41 -10.54 -22.33 -3.13
C TYR A 41 -10.57 -23.22 -1.91
N TYR A 42 -9.42 -23.44 -1.29
CA TYR A 42 -9.25 -24.18 -0.06
C TYR A 42 -8.89 -23.22 1.06
N THR A 43 -9.61 -23.27 2.17
CA THR A 43 -9.37 -22.39 3.32
C THR A 43 -9.22 -23.23 4.57
N ARG A 44 -8.08 -23.09 5.27
CA ARG A 44 -7.89 -23.64 6.61
C ARG A 44 -8.03 -22.51 7.61
N LEU A 45 -8.83 -22.75 8.63
CA LEU A 45 -8.96 -21.90 9.80
C LEU A 45 -8.25 -22.58 10.96
N GLU A 46 -7.25 -21.93 11.50
CA GLU A 46 -6.52 -22.35 12.69
C GLU A 46 -6.93 -21.45 13.84
N TYR A 47 -7.76 -21.97 14.74
CA TYR A 47 -8.21 -21.25 15.91
C TYR A 47 -7.29 -21.56 17.09
N GLN A 48 -6.66 -20.55 17.64
CA GLN A 48 -5.79 -20.62 18.79
C GLN A 48 -6.41 -19.81 19.93
N HIS A 49 -6.60 -20.44 21.09
CA HIS A 49 -7.22 -19.76 22.22
C HIS A 49 -6.73 -20.31 23.57
N PHE A 50 -6.83 -19.44 24.58
CA PHE A 50 -6.62 -19.81 25.98
C PHE A 50 -7.92 -20.19 26.65
N THR A 51 -7.88 -21.29 27.39
CA THR A 51 -8.95 -21.65 28.34
C THR A 51 -8.36 -21.64 29.74
N SER A 52 -8.95 -20.87 30.65
CA SER A 52 -8.61 -20.93 32.06
C SER A 52 -9.52 -21.98 32.74
N SER A 53 -8.94 -23.01 33.30
CA SER A 53 -9.65 -23.92 34.21
C SER A 53 -9.30 -23.57 35.64
N ILE A 54 -10.31 -23.37 36.49
CA ILE A 54 -10.10 -23.31 37.93
C ILE A 54 -9.91 -24.78 38.33
N SER A 55 -8.79 -25.16 38.95
CA SER A 55 -8.63 -26.50 39.48
C SER A 55 -9.61 -26.72 40.61
N ASP A 56 -10.20 -27.89 40.67
CA ASP A 56 -11.21 -28.26 41.67
C ASP A 56 -10.72 -28.09 43.12
N ASP A 57 -9.42 -28.02 43.34
CA ASP A 57 -8.77 -27.83 44.63
C ASP A 57 -8.57 -26.36 45.05
N GLY A 58 -8.99 -25.40 44.21
CA GLY A 58 -8.97 -23.96 44.56
C GLY A 58 -7.59 -23.28 44.62
N GLU A 59 -6.50 -24.00 44.41
CA GLU A 59 -5.13 -23.47 44.59
C GLU A 59 -4.36 -23.13 43.29
N GLY A 60 -4.99 -23.28 42.11
CA GLY A 60 -4.29 -22.92 40.87
C GLY A 60 -5.22 -22.66 39.70
N VAL A 61 -4.94 -21.61 38.94
CA VAL A 61 -5.55 -21.40 37.64
C VAL A 61 -4.67 -22.09 36.60
N GLY A 62 -5.06 -23.29 36.20
CA GLY A 62 -4.43 -23.99 35.09
C GLY A 62 -4.81 -23.25 33.78
N ARG A 63 -3.83 -22.76 33.04
CA ARG A 63 -4.05 -22.25 31.70
C ARG A 63 -3.77 -23.34 30.68
N THR A 64 -4.76 -23.57 29.83
CA THR A 64 -4.67 -24.52 28.74
C THR A 64 -4.73 -23.73 27.41
N TYR A 65 -3.82 -24.04 26.52
CA TYR A 65 -3.78 -23.45 25.19
C TYR A 65 -4.24 -24.48 24.16
N THR A 66 -5.27 -24.16 23.40
CA THR A 66 -5.86 -25.07 22.42
C THR A 66 -5.69 -24.50 21.01
N ILE A 67 -5.30 -25.35 20.08
CA ILE A 67 -5.20 -25.07 18.66
C ILE A 67 -6.14 -26.01 17.94
N GLU A 68 -7.17 -25.49 17.27
CA GLU A 68 -8.12 -26.25 16.47
C GLU A 68 -8.00 -25.89 14.98
N ASN A 69 -8.01 -26.90 14.12
CA ASN A 69 -7.92 -26.72 12.69
C ASN A 69 -9.18 -27.22 11.98
N LYS A 70 -9.73 -26.42 11.09
CA LYS A 70 -10.87 -26.79 10.22
C LYS A 70 -10.56 -26.39 8.78
N ALA A 71 -10.86 -27.31 7.84
CA ALA A 71 -10.66 -27.05 6.41
C ALA A 71 -11.98 -26.93 5.66
N PHE A 72 -11.99 -26.09 4.66
CA PHE A 72 -13.14 -25.78 3.83
C PHE A 72 -12.76 -25.74 2.36
N ARG A 73 -13.73 -26.06 1.46
CA ARG A 73 -13.58 -25.95 0.03
C ARG A 73 -14.73 -25.17 -0.56
N SER A 74 -14.42 -24.20 -1.41
CA SER A 74 -15.39 -23.35 -2.11
C SER A 74 -15.05 -23.23 -3.60
N LYS A 75 -16.06 -22.86 -4.41
CA LYS A 75 -15.88 -22.45 -5.80
C LYS A 75 -15.68 -20.94 -5.96
N GLY A 76 -15.95 -20.16 -4.94
CA GLY A 76 -15.79 -18.70 -4.93
C GLY A 76 -14.80 -18.23 -3.88
N SER A 77 -14.12 -17.12 -4.14
CA SER A 77 -13.16 -16.49 -3.23
C SER A 77 -13.81 -15.96 -1.95
N ASP A 78 -15.10 -15.61 -2.01
CA ASP A 78 -15.79 -14.84 -0.96
C ASP A 78 -16.59 -15.71 0.00
N SER A 79 -16.51 -17.04 -0.14
CA SER A 79 -17.20 -17.99 0.71
C SER A 79 -16.28 -19.07 1.23
N LEU A 80 -16.53 -19.56 2.46
CA LEU A 80 -15.81 -20.72 2.99
C LEU A 80 -16.24 -22.02 2.30
N GLY A 81 -17.49 -22.10 1.84
CA GLY A 81 -18.05 -23.27 1.20
C GLY A 81 -18.32 -24.41 2.18
N ARG A 82 -18.04 -25.66 1.77
CA ARG A 82 -18.28 -26.85 2.58
C ARG A 82 -17.06 -27.25 3.39
N SER A 83 -17.29 -27.77 4.59
CA SER A 83 -16.24 -28.41 5.40
C SER A 83 -15.72 -29.68 4.72
N ILE A 84 -14.41 -29.87 4.76
CA ILE A 84 -13.67 -31.03 4.26
C ILE A 84 -12.70 -31.53 5.34
N ALA A 85 -12.18 -32.75 5.19
CA ALA A 85 -11.11 -33.23 6.07
C ALA A 85 -9.78 -32.55 5.75
N LEU A 86 -8.95 -32.28 6.75
CA LEU A 86 -7.59 -31.75 6.57
C LEU A 86 -6.76 -32.67 5.65
N ALA A 87 -6.98 -34.00 5.78
CA ALA A 87 -6.29 -35.01 4.99
C ALA A 87 -6.58 -34.96 3.48
N ASP A 88 -7.69 -34.32 3.07
CA ASP A 88 -8.04 -34.13 1.64
C ASP A 88 -7.11 -33.13 0.95
N VAL A 89 -6.36 -32.34 1.71
CA VAL A 89 -5.40 -31.36 1.19
C VAL A 89 -3.99 -31.82 1.52
N PRO A 90 -3.13 -32.11 0.53
CA PRO A 90 -1.81 -32.71 0.76
C PRO A 90 -0.92 -31.91 1.71
N GLU A 91 -1.01 -30.59 1.72
CA GLU A 91 -0.22 -29.70 2.56
C GLU A 91 -0.67 -29.74 4.02
N TRP A 92 -1.94 -30.11 4.29
CA TRP A 92 -2.54 -30.10 5.62
C TRP A 92 -2.74 -31.50 6.22
N LYS A 93 -2.45 -32.54 5.45
CA LYS A 93 -2.71 -33.95 5.84
C LYS A 93 -2.05 -34.37 7.15
N ASN A 94 -0.94 -33.73 7.54
CA ASN A 94 -0.20 -34.04 8.75
C ASN A 94 -0.52 -33.06 9.90
N ILE A 95 -1.44 -32.11 9.69
CA ILE A 95 -1.88 -31.18 10.72
C ILE A 95 -3.00 -31.85 11.54
N PRO A 96 -2.87 -31.94 12.87
CA PRO A 96 -3.93 -32.47 13.71
C PRO A 96 -5.13 -31.54 13.75
N GLU A 97 -6.33 -32.10 13.88
CA GLU A 97 -7.57 -31.29 14.01
C GLU A 97 -7.60 -30.50 15.32
N SER A 98 -7.02 -31.03 16.40
CA SER A 98 -6.92 -30.34 17.67
C SER A 98 -5.64 -30.70 18.40
N VAL A 99 -5.02 -29.72 19.04
CA VAL A 99 -3.87 -29.90 19.95
C VAL A 99 -4.12 -29.08 21.19
N THR A 100 -3.93 -29.66 22.34
CA THR A 100 -4.06 -29.03 23.65
C THR A 100 -2.72 -29.06 24.38
N ILE A 101 -2.25 -27.88 24.81
CA ILE A 101 -1.00 -27.74 25.53
C ILE A 101 -1.30 -27.16 26.92
N SER A 102 -0.91 -27.90 27.95
CA SER A 102 -1.10 -27.48 29.34
C SER A 102 0.07 -26.63 29.82
N ASN A 103 -0.19 -25.81 30.84
CA ASN A 103 0.81 -24.96 31.51
C ASN A 103 1.51 -23.95 30.58
N VAL A 104 0.77 -23.36 29.64
CA VAL A 104 1.28 -22.30 28.76
C VAL A 104 0.95 -20.95 29.39
N GLU A 105 1.97 -20.16 29.68
CA GLU A 105 1.80 -18.81 30.29
C GLU A 105 1.42 -17.74 29.31
N LYS A 106 1.90 -17.84 28.07
CA LYS A 106 1.73 -16.84 27.02
C LYS A 106 1.24 -17.47 25.72
N PRO A 107 0.49 -16.72 24.88
CA PRO A 107 0.09 -17.21 23.56
C PRO A 107 1.32 -17.55 22.71
N LEU A 108 1.16 -18.50 21.78
CA LEU A 108 2.20 -18.90 20.83
C LEU A 108 2.30 -17.95 19.63
N PHE A 109 1.62 -16.84 19.67
CA PHE A 109 1.67 -15.76 18.67
C PHE A 109 1.99 -14.43 19.34
N GLY A 110 2.60 -13.50 18.57
CA GLY A 110 2.74 -12.11 18.94
C GLY A 110 1.87 -11.24 18.04
N TYR A 111 1.19 -10.26 18.61
CA TYR A 111 0.42 -9.28 17.86
C TYR A 111 1.22 -7.97 17.76
N PHE A 112 1.55 -7.60 16.55
CA PHE A 112 2.18 -6.32 16.26
C PHE A 112 1.15 -5.33 15.73
N LYS A 113 1.07 -4.16 16.32
CA LYS A 113 0.30 -3.03 15.80
C LYS A 113 1.17 -1.78 15.76
N MET A 114 0.90 -0.90 14.80
CA MET A 114 1.55 0.40 14.78
C MET A 114 1.18 1.18 16.05
N PRO A 115 2.15 1.90 16.67
CA PRO A 115 1.94 2.65 17.92
C PRO A 115 1.14 3.94 17.70
N TYR A 116 0.20 3.95 16.75
CA TYR A 116 -0.66 5.08 16.45
C TYR A 116 -2.08 4.85 16.96
N ASN A 117 -2.72 5.96 17.33
CA ASN A 117 -4.13 5.94 17.63
C ASN A 117 -4.94 5.61 16.37
N ASN A 118 -5.97 4.78 16.53
CA ASN A 118 -6.90 4.51 15.45
C ASN A 118 -7.74 5.76 15.17
N THR A 119 -7.41 6.47 14.10
CA THR A 119 -8.14 7.68 13.67
C THR A 119 -9.32 7.37 12.75
N ILE A 120 -9.46 6.13 12.30
CA ILE A 120 -10.57 5.65 11.47
C ILE A 120 -11.75 5.28 12.37
N ASP A 121 -11.49 4.56 13.45
CA ASP A 121 -12.48 4.20 14.46
C ASP A 121 -11.89 4.40 15.86
N TYR A 122 -12.26 5.51 16.49
CA TYR A 122 -11.78 5.88 17.83
C TYR A 122 -12.24 4.94 18.96
N THR A 123 -13.24 4.09 18.68
CA THR A 123 -13.75 3.12 19.64
C THR A 123 -13.02 1.78 19.55
N SER A 124 -12.29 1.55 18.46
CA SER A 124 -11.56 0.31 18.21
C SER A 124 -10.12 0.38 18.72
N PRO A 125 -9.65 -0.59 19.51
CA PRO A 125 -8.26 -0.70 19.93
C PRO A 125 -7.35 -1.32 18.84
N GLU A 126 -7.90 -1.61 17.66
CA GLU A 126 -7.17 -2.20 16.54
C GLU A 126 -6.11 -1.24 15.99
N GLY A 127 -5.02 -1.82 15.48
CA GLY A 127 -3.98 -1.05 14.81
C GLY A 127 -4.45 -0.53 13.45
N VAL A 128 -3.85 0.57 13.04
CA VAL A 128 -4.08 1.18 11.73
C VAL A 128 -2.82 1.09 10.88
N ALA A 129 -2.97 1.21 9.56
CA ALA A 129 -1.83 1.28 8.67
C ALA A 129 -0.99 2.53 8.95
N VAL A 130 0.33 2.46 8.75
CA VAL A 130 1.25 3.59 8.92
C VAL A 130 0.84 4.83 8.12
N PHE A 131 0.18 4.64 6.99
CA PHE A 131 -0.31 5.69 6.10
C PHE A 131 -1.75 6.14 6.37
N ALA A 132 -2.42 5.60 7.39
CA ALA A 132 -3.83 5.90 7.66
C ALA A 132 -4.09 7.40 7.87
N ASN A 133 -3.14 8.12 8.48
CA ASN A 133 -3.25 9.55 8.76
C ASN A 133 -2.85 10.45 7.57
N CYS A 134 -2.35 9.89 6.47
CA CYS A 134 -1.86 10.66 5.31
C CYS A 134 -2.50 10.26 3.98
N ILE A 135 -3.70 9.67 4.01
CA ILE A 135 -4.42 9.23 2.80
C ILE A 135 -4.71 10.39 1.85
N GLU A 136 -5.08 11.56 2.39
CA GLU A 136 -5.35 12.75 1.56
C GLU A 136 -4.06 13.29 0.92
N GLU A 137 -2.94 13.27 1.64
CA GLU A 137 -1.65 13.66 1.09
C GLU A 137 -1.17 12.68 0.02
N LEU A 138 -1.40 11.38 0.18
CA LEU A 138 -1.09 10.37 -0.84
C LEU A 138 -1.92 10.60 -2.11
N ARG A 139 -3.20 10.95 -1.96
CA ARG A 139 -4.05 11.33 -3.10
C ARG A 139 -3.53 12.59 -3.80
N ASN A 140 -3.13 13.61 -3.02
CA ASN A 140 -2.58 14.84 -3.56
C ASN A 140 -1.24 14.59 -4.27
N LEU A 141 -0.43 13.67 -3.75
CA LEU A 141 0.82 13.25 -4.37
C LEU A 141 0.59 12.60 -5.74
N ASP A 142 -0.39 11.70 -5.83
CA ASP A 142 -0.76 11.04 -7.09
C ASP A 142 -1.20 12.07 -8.15
N VAL A 143 -2.03 13.04 -7.75
CA VAL A 143 -2.46 14.13 -8.63
C VAL A 143 -1.28 15.03 -9.03
N ALA A 144 -0.38 15.38 -8.09
CA ALA A 144 0.78 16.22 -8.39
C ALA A 144 1.75 15.52 -9.35
N TRP A 145 1.92 14.21 -9.18
CA TRP A 145 2.74 13.39 -10.07
C TRP A 145 2.17 13.33 -11.48
N SER A 146 0.86 13.04 -11.60
CA SER A 146 0.18 13.02 -12.90
C SER A 146 0.29 14.35 -13.63
N ARG A 147 0.10 15.48 -12.91
CA ARG A 147 0.25 16.83 -13.50
C ARG A 147 1.66 17.11 -13.99
N LYS A 148 2.68 16.59 -13.30
CA LYS A 148 4.08 16.72 -13.75
C LYS A 148 4.30 15.97 -15.06
N ASP A 149 3.77 14.76 -15.18
CA ASP A 149 3.91 13.94 -16.38
C ASP A 149 3.10 14.54 -17.56
N ASP A 150 1.87 14.99 -17.32
CA ASP A 150 1.03 15.69 -18.29
C ASP A 150 1.74 16.96 -18.82
N GLU A 151 2.39 17.74 -17.96
CA GLU A 151 3.12 18.95 -18.35
C GLU A 151 4.28 18.62 -19.29
N VAL A 152 4.98 17.52 -19.07
CA VAL A 152 6.05 17.08 -19.98
C VAL A 152 5.48 16.69 -21.34
N ASP A 153 4.34 16.02 -21.37
CA ASP A 153 3.69 15.64 -22.62
C ASP A 153 3.12 16.84 -23.38
N ASP A 154 2.51 17.79 -22.65
CA ASP A 154 1.92 19.01 -23.21
C ASP A 154 2.97 20.05 -23.60
N SER A 155 4.19 19.96 -23.07
CA SER A 155 5.28 20.90 -23.33
C SER A 155 5.97 20.73 -24.68
N GLN A 156 5.42 19.92 -25.57
CA GLN A 156 5.98 19.74 -26.90
C GLN A 156 5.96 21.07 -27.65
N HIS A 157 7.10 21.39 -28.24
CA HIS A 157 7.21 22.53 -29.18
C HIS A 157 6.26 22.29 -30.36
N ILE A 158 5.29 23.17 -30.55
CA ILE A 158 4.31 23.07 -31.62
C ILE A 158 4.41 24.36 -32.48
N THR A 159 4.62 24.18 -33.78
CA THR A 159 4.57 25.26 -34.77
C THR A 159 3.21 25.23 -35.43
N PHE A 160 2.46 26.31 -35.31
CA PHE A 160 1.21 26.51 -36.02
C PHE A 160 1.48 27.26 -37.35
N ILE A 161 1.00 26.72 -38.47
CA ILE A 161 1.12 27.31 -39.77
C ILE A 161 -0.29 27.53 -40.35
N ASP A 162 -0.52 28.64 -41.02
CA ASP A 162 -1.80 28.86 -41.66
C ASP A 162 -2.09 27.78 -42.72
N GLU A 163 -3.30 27.22 -42.68
CA GLU A 163 -3.70 26.10 -43.53
C GLU A 163 -3.58 26.45 -45.02
N SER A 164 -3.72 27.72 -45.39
CA SER A 164 -3.55 28.21 -46.80
C SER A 164 -2.11 28.04 -47.31
N ALA A 165 -1.12 28.15 -46.40
CA ALA A 165 0.29 27.94 -46.71
C ALA A 165 0.69 26.46 -46.86
N LEU A 166 -0.15 25.55 -46.38
CA LEU A 166 0.08 24.10 -46.43
C LEU A 166 -0.48 23.42 -47.67
N MET A 167 -1.15 24.19 -48.54
CA MET A 167 -1.72 23.68 -49.79
C MET A 167 -0.74 23.85 -50.94
N LYS A 168 -0.26 22.74 -51.49
CA LYS A 168 0.53 22.70 -52.73
C LYS A 168 -0.40 22.49 -53.92
N ARG A 169 -0.21 23.26 -54.96
CA ARG A 169 -0.94 23.07 -56.21
C ARG A 169 -0.13 22.14 -57.11
N ASP A 170 -0.71 21.01 -57.48
CA ASP A 170 -0.11 20.16 -58.49
C ASP A 170 -0.08 20.92 -59.83
N LYS A 171 1.10 20.99 -60.45
CA LYS A 171 1.29 21.71 -61.70
C LYS A 171 0.63 21.00 -62.90
N ASN A 172 0.36 19.69 -62.77
CA ASN A 172 -0.14 18.88 -63.86
C ASN A 172 -1.66 18.74 -63.87
N THR A 173 -2.27 18.60 -62.66
CA THR A 173 -3.72 18.39 -62.49
C THR A 173 -4.44 19.66 -62.04
N GLY A 174 -3.72 20.63 -61.49
CA GLY A 174 -4.30 21.85 -60.92
C GLY A 174 -4.96 21.63 -59.56
N ASP A 175 -5.00 20.38 -59.07
CA ASP A 175 -5.59 20.03 -57.80
C ASP A 175 -4.75 20.52 -56.60
N LYS A 176 -5.43 20.84 -55.50
CA LYS A 176 -4.77 21.25 -54.25
C LYS A 176 -4.48 19.97 -53.42
N GLU A 177 -3.23 19.71 -53.23
CA GLU A 177 -2.75 18.63 -52.37
C GLU A 177 -2.26 19.22 -51.04
N ARG A 178 -2.65 18.56 -49.92
CA ARG A 178 -2.17 18.95 -48.60
C ARG A 178 -0.80 18.36 -48.37
N LEU A 179 0.15 19.16 -47.93
CA LEU A 179 1.48 18.71 -47.54
C LEU A 179 1.37 17.83 -46.27
N GLU A 180 2.05 16.70 -46.28
CA GLU A 180 2.27 15.93 -45.04
C GLU A 180 3.17 16.72 -44.11
N LEU A 181 2.70 16.90 -42.87
CA LEU A 181 3.37 17.69 -41.86
C LEU A 181 4.10 16.83 -40.85
N PRO A 182 5.28 17.21 -40.39
CA PRO A 182 5.90 16.62 -39.24
C PRO A 182 4.98 16.71 -37.98
N ARG A 183 5.14 15.82 -37.04
CA ARG A 183 4.30 15.74 -35.80
C ARG A 183 4.21 17.07 -35.04
N PHE A 184 5.27 17.87 -35.06
CA PHE A 184 5.36 19.13 -34.33
C PHE A 184 4.79 20.36 -35.11
N VAL A 185 4.29 20.18 -36.34
CA VAL A 185 3.66 21.22 -37.14
C VAL A 185 2.18 20.96 -37.27
N LYS A 186 1.34 21.92 -36.86
CA LYS A 186 -0.11 21.84 -36.99
C LYS A 186 -0.65 22.95 -37.87
N GLY A 187 -1.50 22.60 -38.82
CA GLY A 187 -2.24 23.56 -39.63
C GLY A 187 -3.40 24.14 -38.83
N LEU A 188 -3.49 25.46 -38.75
CA LEU A 188 -4.58 26.17 -38.11
C LEU A 188 -5.15 27.21 -39.10
N ARG A 189 -6.48 27.36 -39.16
CA ARG A 189 -7.09 28.46 -39.93
C ARG A 189 -6.92 29.74 -39.16
N MET A 190 -5.97 30.56 -39.61
CA MET A 190 -5.78 31.91 -39.09
C MET A 190 -6.65 32.89 -39.89
N GLY A 191 -7.28 33.84 -39.20
CA GLY A 191 -8.15 34.82 -39.84
C GLY A 191 -7.35 35.71 -40.84
N VAL A 192 -8.05 36.30 -41.82
CA VAL A 192 -7.48 37.08 -42.90
C VAL A 192 -6.64 38.29 -42.42
N GLU A 193 -6.78 38.70 -41.18
CA GLU A 193 -6.03 39.80 -40.56
C GLU A 193 -4.77 39.36 -39.80
N ALA A 194 -4.46 38.03 -39.74
CA ALA A 194 -3.26 37.56 -39.07
C ALA A 194 -2.01 37.97 -39.88
N SER A 195 -1.23 38.90 -39.35
CA SER A 195 0.03 39.34 -39.96
C SER A 195 1.13 38.27 -39.95
N ASN A 196 0.96 37.20 -39.20
CA ASN A 196 1.93 36.12 -39.08
C ASN A 196 1.34 34.80 -39.57
N THR A 197 1.92 34.25 -40.61
CA THR A 197 1.55 32.93 -41.18
C THR A 197 2.07 31.74 -40.36
N VAL A 198 3.03 31.99 -39.45
CA VAL A 198 3.66 31.00 -38.60
C VAL A 198 3.66 31.50 -37.17
N ASN A 199 3.20 30.68 -36.25
CA ASN A 199 3.20 30.97 -34.82
C ASN A 199 3.81 29.77 -34.07
N GLU A 200 4.80 30.03 -33.24
CA GLU A 200 5.49 29.04 -32.47
C GLU A 200 4.96 29.08 -31.03
N HIS A 201 4.57 27.92 -30.53
CA HIS A 201 4.22 27.70 -29.14
C HIS A 201 5.37 26.93 -28.48
N VAL A 202 6.12 27.61 -27.62
CA VAL A 202 7.21 27.05 -26.83
C VAL A 202 6.83 27.22 -25.36
N PRO A 203 6.19 26.21 -24.74
CA PRO A 203 5.83 26.30 -23.35
C PRO A 203 7.07 26.26 -22.45
N THR A 204 7.02 27.00 -21.35
CA THR A 204 8.07 26.95 -20.32
C THR A 204 7.75 25.83 -19.37
N LEU A 205 8.67 24.89 -19.22
CA LEU A 205 8.56 23.81 -18.24
C LEU A 205 8.73 24.36 -16.82
N LEU A 206 7.80 24.01 -15.93
CA LEU A 206 7.84 24.35 -14.51
C LEU A 206 8.35 23.18 -13.66
N THR A 207 9.28 22.39 -14.20
CA THR A 207 9.75 21.14 -13.59
C THR A 207 10.28 21.33 -12.15
N GLU A 208 11.04 22.39 -11.91
CA GLU A 208 11.57 22.69 -10.57
C GLU A 208 10.45 22.99 -9.57
N GLN A 209 9.45 23.76 -9.97
CA GLN A 209 8.30 24.08 -9.13
C GLN A 209 7.44 22.83 -8.85
N ARG A 210 7.28 21.95 -9.84
CA ARG A 210 6.57 20.68 -9.66
C ARG A 210 7.29 19.73 -8.70
N VAL A 211 8.61 19.63 -8.82
CA VAL A 211 9.43 18.83 -7.90
C VAL A 211 9.39 19.42 -6.49
N ALA A 212 9.40 20.74 -6.35
CA ALA A 212 9.28 21.40 -5.05
C ALA A 212 7.91 21.14 -4.40
N ASP A 213 6.82 21.16 -5.17
CA ASP A 213 5.47 20.84 -4.70
C ASP A 213 5.38 19.38 -4.25
N ILE A 214 5.86 18.43 -5.05
CA ILE A 214 5.95 17.01 -4.71
C ILE A 214 6.75 16.80 -3.43
N ASN A 215 7.92 17.44 -3.28
CA ASN A 215 8.75 17.34 -2.08
C ASN A 215 8.05 17.90 -0.84
N SER A 216 7.26 18.97 -0.99
CA SER A 216 6.44 19.51 0.11
C SER A 216 5.40 18.49 0.58
N ILE A 217 4.69 17.85 -0.34
CA ILE A 217 3.71 16.80 -0.02
C ILE A 217 4.39 15.60 0.64
N LEU A 218 5.54 15.15 0.12
CA LEU A 218 6.31 14.04 0.70
C LEU A 218 6.80 14.36 2.11
N SER A 219 7.20 15.59 2.40
CA SER A 219 7.56 16.03 3.75
C SER A 219 6.36 15.98 4.70
N MET A 220 5.17 16.38 4.25
CA MET A 220 3.94 16.26 5.05
C MET A 220 3.58 14.79 5.33
N ILE A 221 3.73 13.92 4.33
CA ILE A 221 3.53 12.47 4.49
C ILE A 221 4.51 11.91 5.52
N SER A 222 5.80 12.26 5.43
CA SER A 222 6.81 11.84 6.41
C SER A 222 6.38 12.19 7.83
N THR A 223 6.08 13.45 8.10
CA THR A 223 5.69 13.93 9.43
C THR A 223 4.41 13.25 9.93
N LYS A 224 3.37 13.12 9.10
CA LYS A 224 2.11 12.47 9.50
C LYS A 224 2.23 10.97 9.72
N ALA A 225 3.17 10.33 9.05
CA ALA A 225 3.50 8.92 9.22
C ALA A 225 4.55 8.68 10.33
N GLY A 226 4.89 9.71 11.13
CA GLY A 226 5.83 9.60 12.24
C GLY A 226 7.29 9.41 11.83
N PHE A 227 7.64 9.82 10.63
CA PHE A 227 9.03 9.80 10.16
C PHE A 227 9.60 11.21 10.13
N SER A 228 10.91 11.31 10.19
CA SER A 228 11.61 12.59 10.10
C SER A 228 11.30 13.32 8.80
N GLN A 229 11.17 14.63 8.90
CA GLN A 229 10.90 15.49 7.76
C GLN A 229 12.02 15.33 6.71
N GLY A 230 11.65 15.11 5.47
CA GLY A 230 12.61 14.91 4.40
C GLY A 230 13.04 13.46 4.17
N GLN A 231 12.52 12.48 4.93
CA GLN A 231 12.83 11.07 4.74
C GLN A 231 12.44 10.55 3.35
N PHE A 232 11.34 11.04 2.79
CA PHE A 232 10.79 10.58 1.51
C PHE A 232 10.99 11.57 0.35
N VAL A 233 11.68 12.71 0.55
CA VAL A 233 11.90 13.70 -0.51
C VAL A 233 12.77 13.16 -1.65
N LEU A 234 12.48 13.59 -2.88
CA LEU A 234 13.17 13.15 -4.08
C LEU A 234 14.62 13.67 -4.16
N ASP A 235 14.84 14.90 -3.66
CA ASP A 235 16.16 15.55 -3.65
C ASP A 235 16.64 15.74 -2.20
N ARG A 236 17.20 14.71 -1.62
CA ARG A 236 17.91 14.88 -0.35
C ARG A 236 19.20 15.67 -0.65
N LYS A 237 19.28 16.91 -0.15
CA LYS A 237 20.50 17.71 -0.29
C LYS A 237 21.67 16.94 0.33
N THR A 238 22.54 16.42 -0.51
CA THR A 238 23.81 15.83 -0.11
C THR A 238 24.81 16.96 0.21
N GLY A 239 24.54 17.70 1.29
CA GLY A 239 25.52 18.58 1.92
C GLY A 239 26.45 17.81 2.85
N ILE A 240 27.61 18.38 3.16
CA ILE A 240 28.44 17.88 4.26
C ILE A 240 27.68 18.19 5.56
N THR A 241 26.90 17.24 6.03
CA THR A 241 26.18 17.32 7.31
C THR A 241 27.05 16.75 8.41
N THR A 242 27.04 17.39 9.58
CA THR A 242 27.72 16.85 10.76
C THR A 242 26.98 15.64 11.31
N ALA A 243 27.68 14.75 12.00
CA ALA A 243 27.06 13.57 12.63
C ALA A 243 25.87 13.96 13.54
N THR A 244 25.98 15.08 14.24
CA THR A 244 24.93 15.61 15.12
C THR A 244 23.68 16.09 14.35
N GLU A 245 23.85 16.68 13.16
CA GLU A 245 22.72 17.06 12.30
C GLU A 245 22.01 15.83 11.77
N ILE A 246 22.73 14.78 11.40
CA ILE A 246 22.14 13.50 10.94
C ILE A 246 21.34 12.84 12.07
N GLU A 247 21.90 12.79 13.28
CA GLU A 247 21.18 12.25 14.46
C GLU A 247 19.93 13.06 14.81
N SER A 248 19.99 14.39 14.69
CA SER A 248 18.82 15.25 14.93
C SER A 248 17.75 15.06 13.84
N ASP A 249 18.17 15.00 12.58
CA ASP A 249 17.25 14.86 11.45
C ASP A 249 16.54 13.50 11.44
N ASP A 250 17.20 12.44 11.92
CA ASP A 250 16.62 11.09 11.93
C ASP A 250 15.97 10.73 13.29
N SER A 251 15.96 11.63 14.27
CA SER A 251 15.49 11.36 15.64
C SER A 251 14.03 10.89 15.69
N GLU A 252 13.12 11.51 14.95
CA GLU A 252 11.70 11.13 14.90
C GLU A 252 11.53 9.73 14.28
N THR A 253 12.29 9.41 13.24
CA THR A 253 12.29 8.08 12.63
C THR A 253 12.78 7.02 13.61
N VAL A 254 13.85 7.30 14.36
CA VAL A 254 14.40 6.39 15.37
C VAL A 254 13.42 6.18 16.52
N GLU A 255 12.73 7.24 16.97
CA GLU A 255 11.71 7.16 18.01
C GLU A 255 10.54 6.27 17.55
N THR A 256 10.01 6.52 16.35
CA THR A 256 8.93 5.72 15.76
C THR A 256 9.32 4.24 15.64
N ILE A 257 10.53 3.92 15.17
CA ILE A 257 11.03 2.54 15.07
C ILE A 257 11.20 1.91 16.46
N THR A 258 11.63 2.70 17.45
CA THR A 258 11.79 2.22 18.82
C THR A 258 10.43 1.90 19.46
N ASP A 259 9.42 2.74 19.23
CA ASP A 259 8.06 2.50 19.69
C ASP A 259 7.41 1.28 19.02
N MET A 260 7.73 1.03 17.74
CA MET A 260 7.31 -0.21 17.05
C MET A 260 7.94 -1.46 17.66
N ARG A 261 9.12 -1.34 18.27
CA ARG A 261 9.87 -2.47 18.81
C ARG A 261 9.44 -2.85 20.24
N ASN A 262 8.92 -1.91 21.00
CA ASN A 262 8.46 -2.09 22.39
C ASN A 262 7.02 -2.60 22.46
#